data_c4c042ec6fd09995db904a6e3069e4f6
#
_entry.id   c4c042ec6fd09995db904a6e3069e4f6
#
_cell.length_a   1.000
_cell.length_b   1.000
_cell.length_c   1.000
_cell.angle_alpha   90.00
_cell.angle_beta   90.00
_cell.angle_gamma   90.00
#
_symmetry.space_group_name_H-M   'P 1'
#
loop_
_entity.id
_entity.type
_entity.pdbx_description
1 polymer ?
#
loop_
_entity_poly.entity_id
_entity_poly.type
_entity_poly.pdbx_seq_one_letter_code
_entity_poly.pdbx_strand_id
1 'polypeptide(L)'
;MRTGAAELAADVRRQADQWGGWVPDVLFATSLIGLGDLIALLPREWRHVPSVLYMHENQLAYPVRKEFAANDDRDLQFAVTNAMSMLVADRVVFNSRWNMDSFLGGIDALLGKSPDSTISGASEVIAGKSDVAWPPVEATPGSREVLERVLHNVPVIVWPHRWEHDKGPSELLETARSLRKVMDARWIILGEQFADIPEPLSVFLDEFQADILHAGHIESRADYLQILASADWVLSTADHEFFGVAVVEAMLMGCLPWLPERLSYPELVPDSAKGLSPLAPPDDPSGVRAACVEWLSPCLAGRAVARIEQVLSDAAVEST
;
A
#
# COMPACT_ATOMS: atom_id res chain seq x y z
N MET A 1 1.98 10.76 18.49
CA MET A 1 0.70 10.23 17.98
C MET A 1 -0.41 10.09 19.04
N ARG A 2 -0.14 9.98 20.32
CA ARG A 2 -1.21 9.99 21.37
C ARG A 2 -2.02 11.29 21.42
N THR A 3 -1.47 12.40 20.93
CA THR A 3 -2.08 13.73 20.90
C THR A 3 -2.74 14.06 19.55
N GLY A 4 -2.55 13.24 18.53
CA GLY A 4 -2.99 13.54 17.16
C GLY A 4 -4.50 13.78 17.01
N ALA A 5 -5.34 12.99 17.68
CA ALA A 5 -6.78 13.20 17.68
C ALA A 5 -7.17 14.55 18.34
N ALA A 6 -6.49 14.93 19.43
CA ALA A 6 -6.76 16.20 20.11
C ALA A 6 -6.28 17.41 19.29
N GLU A 7 -5.11 17.32 18.66
CA GLU A 7 -4.58 18.37 17.79
C GLU A 7 -5.48 18.56 16.56
N LEU A 8 -5.86 17.46 15.89
CA LEU A 8 -6.75 17.50 14.74
C LEU A 8 -8.15 18.05 15.13
N ALA A 9 -8.71 17.62 16.26
CA ALA A 9 -9.99 18.15 16.75
C ALA A 9 -9.91 19.65 17.06
N ALA A 10 -8.78 20.14 17.58
CA ALA A 10 -8.58 21.57 17.83
C ALA A 10 -8.53 22.36 16.51
N ASP A 11 -7.88 21.82 15.48
CA ASP A 11 -7.84 22.42 14.14
C ASP A 11 -9.23 22.46 13.49
N VAL A 12 -9.95 21.35 13.53
CA VAL A 12 -11.32 21.24 13.01
C VAL A 12 -12.23 22.26 13.72
N ARG A 13 -12.18 22.37 15.06
CA ARG A 13 -13.01 23.36 15.78
C ARG A 13 -12.73 24.79 15.36
N ARG A 14 -11.43 25.17 15.20
CA ARG A 14 -11.06 26.51 14.75
C ARG A 14 -11.60 26.82 13.35
N GLN A 15 -11.67 25.82 12.48
CA GLN A 15 -12.22 25.99 11.14
C GLN A 15 -13.75 25.97 11.16
N ALA A 16 -14.38 25.09 11.93
CA ALA A 16 -15.83 24.99 12.04
C ALA A 16 -16.48 26.32 12.50
N ASP A 17 -15.84 27.05 13.40
CA ASP A 17 -16.28 28.39 13.84
C ASP A 17 -16.36 29.38 12.65
N GLN A 18 -15.50 29.20 11.63
CA GLN A 18 -15.48 30.03 10.42
C GLN A 18 -16.56 29.61 9.38
N TRP A 19 -17.03 28.37 9.47
CA TRP A 19 -18.02 27.80 8.55
C TRP A 19 -19.49 28.04 8.95
N GLY A 20 -19.72 28.88 9.97
CA GLY A 20 -21.07 29.37 10.32
C GLY A 20 -22.03 28.28 10.78
N GLY A 21 -21.55 27.24 11.48
CA GLY A 21 -22.39 26.15 11.98
C GLY A 21 -22.66 25.03 10.95
N TRP A 22 -21.86 24.98 9.88
CA TRP A 22 -21.93 23.86 8.93
C TRP A 22 -21.60 22.53 9.62
N VAL A 23 -22.32 21.48 9.25
CA VAL A 23 -22.12 20.11 9.73
C VAL A 23 -21.83 19.24 8.51
N PRO A 24 -20.77 18.41 8.51
CA PRO A 24 -20.50 17.50 7.40
C PRO A 24 -21.53 16.37 7.32
N ASP A 25 -21.73 15.83 6.13
CA ASP A 25 -22.60 14.67 5.91
C ASP A 25 -21.92 13.35 6.33
N VAL A 26 -20.59 13.30 6.29
CA VAL A 26 -19.77 12.14 6.63
C VAL A 26 -18.40 12.57 7.17
N LEU A 27 -17.86 11.83 8.12
CA LEU A 27 -16.48 11.95 8.59
C LEU A 27 -15.62 10.89 7.91
N PHE A 28 -14.59 11.31 7.16
CA PHE A 28 -13.63 10.41 6.54
C PHE A 28 -12.29 10.50 7.26
N ALA A 29 -11.86 9.38 7.83
CA ALA A 29 -10.61 9.28 8.57
C ALA A 29 -9.74 8.15 8.02
N THR A 30 -8.45 8.18 8.33
CA THR A 30 -7.49 7.17 7.88
C THR A 30 -6.89 6.40 9.06
N SER A 31 -6.21 5.29 8.80
CA SER A 31 -5.55 4.45 9.81
C SER A 31 -4.62 5.24 10.74
N LEU A 32 -4.33 4.66 11.90
CA LEU A 32 -3.48 5.19 12.98
C LEU A 32 -4.05 6.39 13.76
N ILE A 33 -5.30 6.75 13.55
CA ILE A 33 -6.00 7.72 14.39
C ILE A 33 -6.87 7.02 15.43
N GLY A 34 -6.93 7.55 16.65
CA GLY A 34 -7.95 7.18 17.63
C GLY A 34 -9.29 7.81 17.23
N LEU A 35 -10.08 7.13 16.41
CA LEU A 35 -11.32 7.69 15.84
C LEU A 35 -12.34 8.03 16.95
N GLY A 36 -12.47 7.17 17.96
CA GLY A 36 -13.35 7.43 19.09
C GLY A 36 -12.95 8.69 19.87
N ASP A 37 -11.66 8.89 20.12
CA ASP A 37 -11.14 10.10 20.77
C ASP A 37 -11.38 11.33 19.89
N LEU A 38 -11.17 11.22 18.58
CA LEU A 38 -11.45 12.31 17.64
C LEU A 38 -12.91 12.71 17.72
N ILE A 39 -13.85 11.78 17.52
CA ILE A 39 -15.30 12.05 17.54
C ILE A 39 -15.73 12.68 18.88
N ALA A 40 -15.22 12.18 19.99
CA ALA A 40 -15.54 12.74 21.31
C ALA A 40 -15.07 14.19 21.49
N LEU A 41 -14.01 14.58 20.77
CA LEU A 41 -13.42 15.91 20.81
C LEU A 41 -13.95 16.86 19.74
N LEU A 42 -14.68 16.40 18.72
CA LEU A 42 -15.32 17.24 17.70
C LEU A 42 -16.46 18.12 18.26
N PRO A 43 -16.93 19.15 17.53
CA PRO A 43 -18.15 19.87 17.87
C PRO A 43 -19.30 18.91 18.18
N ARG A 44 -20.17 19.29 19.12
CA ARG A 44 -21.24 18.38 19.57
C ARG A 44 -22.14 17.92 18.44
N GLU A 45 -22.42 18.81 17.50
CA GLU A 45 -23.26 18.61 16.33
C GLU A 45 -22.67 17.55 15.37
N TRP A 46 -21.34 17.38 15.38
CA TRP A 46 -20.64 16.46 14.48
C TRP A 46 -20.51 15.03 15.06
N ARG A 47 -20.82 14.83 16.35
CA ARG A 47 -20.62 13.52 17.02
C ARG A 47 -21.56 12.42 16.53
N HIS A 48 -22.62 12.78 15.83
CA HIS A 48 -23.60 11.87 15.27
C HIS A 48 -23.44 11.73 13.74
N VAL A 49 -22.46 12.42 13.17
CA VAL A 49 -22.16 12.29 11.75
C VAL A 49 -21.52 10.93 11.50
N PRO A 50 -22.02 10.16 10.50
CA PRO A 50 -21.48 8.85 10.17
C PRO A 50 -19.99 8.94 9.81
N SER A 51 -19.25 7.90 10.17
CA SER A 51 -17.80 7.85 10.02
C SER A 51 -17.34 6.71 9.12
N VAL A 52 -16.43 6.99 8.21
CA VAL A 52 -15.76 6.01 7.35
C VAL A 52 -14.27 6.04 7.68
N LEU A 53 -13.72 4.87 8.02
CA LEU A 53 -12.30 4.70 8.31
C LEU A 53 -11.62 3.98 7.15
N TYR A 54 -10.66 4.64 6.49
CA TYR A 54 -9.86 4.05 5.43
C TYR A 54 -8.53 3.50 5.97
N MET A 55 -8.29 2.21 5.78
CA MET A 55 -7.13 1.48 6.29
C MET A 55 -6.09 1.33 5.20
N HIS A 56 -5.03 2.15 5.22
CA HIS A 56 -3.89 1.97 4.30
C HIS A 56 -2.91 0.90 4.79
N GLU A 57 -2.86 0.69 6.10
CA GLU A 57 -1.95 -0.27 6.74
C GLU A 57 -2.57 -0.79 8.03
N ASN A 58 -2.10 -1.95 8.48
CA ASN A 58 -2.42 -2.48 9.79
C ASN A 58 -1.14 -2.94 10.52
N GLN A 59 -1.08 -2.69 11.81
CA GLN A 59 0.12 -2.99 12.59
C GLN A 59 0.19 -4.46 13.08
N LEU A 60 -0.85 -5.26 12.86
CA LEU A 60 -0.82 -6.71 13.16
C LEU A 60 0.03 -7.48 12.16
N ALA A 61 0.03 -7.04 10.90
CA ALA A 61 0.79 -7.67 9.84
C ALA A 61 2.19 -7.04 9.65
N TYR A 62 2.54 -6.00 10.42
CA TYR A 62 3.82 -5.33 10.28
C TYR A 62 4.96 -6.22 10.86
N PRO A 63 6.02 -6.51 10.10
CA PRO A 63 7.11 -7.34 10.60
C PRO A 63 7.86 -6.60 11.72
N VAL A 64 7.91 -7.19 12.90
CA VAL A 64 8.73 -6.68 14.00
C VAL A 64 10.19 -6.80 13.59
N ARG A 65 10.94 -5.70 13.59
CA ARG A 65 12.40 -5.76 13.36
C ARG A 65 13.00 -6.71 14.40
N LYS A 66 13.79 -7.70 13.96
CA LYS A 66 14.42 -8.70 14.84
C LYS A 66 15.23 -8.07 15.99
N GLU A 67 15.76 -6.87 15.78
CA GLU A 67 16.51 -6.08 16.78
C GLU A 67 15.61 -5.51 17.89
N PHE A 68 14.32 -5.35 17.65
CA PHE A 68 13.32 -4.83 18.59
C PHE A 68 12.33 -5.90 19.07
N ALA A 69 12.52 -7.16 18.70
CA ALA A 69 11.66 -8.28 19.13
C ALA A 69 11.55 -8.43 20.66
N ALA A 70 12.46 -7.84 21.43
CA ALA A 70 12.40 -7.76 22.89
C ALA A 70 11.44 -6.66 23.41
N ASN A 71 10.93 -5.76 22.55
CA ASN A 71 10.02 -4.65 22.89
C ASN A 71 8.73 -4.71 22.06
N ASP A 72 8.05 -5.84 22.08
CA ASP A 72 6.81 -6.16 21.36
C ASP A 72 5.62 -5.22 21.69
N ASP A 73 5.75 -4.38 22.71
CA ASP A 73 4.64 -3.57 23.25
C ASP A 73 4.25 -2.35 22.39
N ARG A 74 5.11 -1.84 21.48
CA ARG A 74 4.79 -0.62 20.73
C ARG A 74 3.81 -0.86 19.60
N ASP A 75 3.98 -1.95 18.87
CA ASP A 75 3.17 -2.27 17.69
C ASP A 75 1.77 -2.75 18.10
N LEU A 76 1.67 -3.41 19.26
CA LEU A 76 0.39 -3.81 19.84
C LEU A 76 -0.52 -2.62 20.14
N GLN A 77 0.02 -1.49 20.59
CA GLN A 77 -0.78 -0.29 20.88
C GLN A 77 -1.43 0.27 19.60
N PHE A 78 -0.70 0.28 18.48
CA PHE A 78 -1.26 0.77 17.22
C PHE A 78 -2.29 -0.22 16.66
N ALA A 79 -2.04 -1.51 16.80
CA ALA A 79 -2.99 -2.54 16.41
C ALA A 79 -4.30 -2.42 17.22
N VAL A 80 -4.21 -2.20 18.55
CA VAL A 80 -5.38 -1.95 19.39
C VAL A 80 -6.07 -0.63 19.01
N THR A 81 -5.32 0.44 18.74
CA THR A 81 -5.89 1.72 18.28
C THR A 81 -6.68 1.55 17.00
N ASN A 82 -6.12 0.82 16.01
CA ASN A 82 -6.81 0.51 14.77
C ASN A 82 -8.07 -0.33 15.01
N ALA A 83 -7.98 -1.36 15.86
CA ALA A 83 -9.15 -2.19 16.22
C ALA A 83 -10.28 -1.37 16.85
N MET A 84 -9.96 -0.54 17.84
CA MET A 84 -10.94 0.30 18.51
C MET A 84 -11.54 1.35 17.56
N SER A 85 -10.73 1.90 16.67
CA SER A 85 -11.20 2.85 15.65
C SER A 85 -12.13 2.18 14.63
N MET A 86 -11.81 0.94 14.20
CA MET A 86 -12.68 0.16 13.32
C MET A 86 -13.99 -0.23 14.00
N LEU A 87 -13.97 -0.58 15.30
CA LEU A 87 -15.20 -0.90 16.05
C LEU A 87 -16.13 0.31 16.17
N VAL A 88 -15.54 1.52 16.31
CA VAL A 88 -16.29 2.79 16.41
C VAL A 88 -16.83 3.26 15.06
N ALA A 89 -16.05 3.09 13.98
CA ALA A 89 -16.45 3.55 12.65
C ALA A 89 -17.76 2.90 12.19
N ASP A 90 -18.60 3.63 11.45
CA ASP A 90 -19.81 3.09 10.83
C ASP A 90 -19.48 2.20 9.62
N ARG A 91 -18.46 2.59 8.85
CA ARG A 91 -17.92 1.80 7.74
C ARG A 91 -16.38 1.74 7.82
N VAL A 92 -15.82 0.62 7.40
CA VAL A 92 -14.37 0.42 7.28
C VAL A 92 -14.03 0.10 5.83
N VAL A 93 -13.00 0.72 5.30
CA VAL A 93 -12.52 0.47 3.93
C VAL A 93 -11.06 0.07 3.99
N PHE A 94 -10.72 -1.10 3.46
CA PHE A 94 -9.33 -1.52 3.35
C PHE A 94 -8.81 -1.26 1.94
N ASN A 95 -7.53 -0.89 1.85
CA ASN A 95 -6.86 -0.63 0.58
C ASN A 95 -6.59 -1.90 -0.24
N SER A 96 -6.70 -3.09 0.36
CA SER A 96 -6.56 -4.38 -0.32
C SER A 96 -7.30 -5.49 0.43
N ARG A 97 -7.59 -6.59 -0.26
CA ARG A 97 -8.15 -7.79 0.35
C ARG A 97 -7.17 -8.39 1.36
N TRP A 98 -5.90 -8.45 1.00
CA TRP A 98 -4.85 -8.95 1.89
C TRP A 98 -4.75 -8.14 3.19
N ASN A 99 -4.83 -6.80 3.11
CA ASN A 99 -4.84 -5.95 4.31
C ASN A 99 -6.02 -6.29 5.22
N MET A 100 -7.21 -6.45 4.65
CA MET A 100 -8.41 -6.84 5.41
C MET A 100 -8.24 -8.22 6.05
N ASP A 101 -7.88 -9.23 5.26
CA ASP A 101 -7.83 -10.62 5.72
C ASP A 101 -6.72 -10.81 6.78
N SER A 102 -5.56 -10.17 6.60
CA SER A 102 -4.46 -10.22 7.56
C SER A 102 -4.82 -9.55 8.90
N PHE A 103 -5.60 -8.46 8.88
CA PHE A 103 -6.08 -7.83 10.10
C PHE A 103 -7.14 -8.68 10.82
N LEU A 104 -8.18 -9.09 10.10
CA LEU A 104 -9.28 -9.89 10.65
C LEU A 104 -8.79 -11.23 11.21
N GLY A 105 -7.81 -11.87 10.55
CA GLY A 105 -7.21 -13.12 11.00
C GLY A 105 -6.41 -13.02 12.31
N GLY A 106 -5.99 -11.83 12.72
CA GLY A 106 -5.18 -11.64 13.92
C GLY A 106 -5.85 -10.92 15.08
N ILE A 107 -6.93 -10.17 14.84
CA ILE A 107 -7.47 -9.22 15.81
C ILE A 107 -8.09 -9.89 17.04
N ASP A 108 -8.84 -10.97 16.89
CA ASP A 108 -9.47 -11.66 18.02
C ASP A 108 -8.41 -12.28 18.95
N ALA A 109 -7.33 -12.83 18.40
CA ALA A 109 -6.22 -13.33 19.17
C ALA A 109 -5.47 -12.22 19.94
N LEU A 110 -5.38 -11.01 19.35
CA LEU A 110 -4.79 -9.86 20.02
C LEU A 110 -5.67 -9.41 21.20
N LEU A 111 -6.96 -9.19 20.96
CA LEU A 111 -7.89 -8.69 21.98
C LEU A 111 -8.12 -9.72 23.10
N GLY A 112 -8.04 -11.03 22.77
CA GLY A 112 -8.12 -12.13 23.74
C GLY A 112 -6.92 -12.22 24.69
N LYS A 113 -5.81 -11.51 24.46
CA LYS A 113 -4.66 -11.45 25.39
C LYS A 113 -4.92 -10.56 26.61
N SER A 114 -5.99 -9.76 26.64
CA SER A 114 -6.31 -8.91 27.81
C SER A 114 -6.71 -9.79 28.98
N PRO A 115 -6.05 -9.67 30.16
CA PRO A 115 -6.40 -10.47 31.34
C PRO A 115 -7.73 -10.09 31.98
N ASP A 116 -8.18 -8.85 31.78
CA ASP A 116 -9.32 -8.28 32.52
C ASP A 116 -10.63 -8.24 31.72
N SER A 117 -10.55 -8.34 30.40
CA SER A 117 -11.75 -8.35 29.53
C SER A 117 -11.41 -8.93 28.15
N THR A 118 -12.27 -9.77 27.63
CA THR A 118 -12.17 -10.25 26.24
C THR A 118 -13.25 -9.59 25.40
N ILE A 119 -12.83 -8.84 24.38
CA ILE A 119 -13.74 -8.45 23.31
C ILE A 119 -13.76 -9.60 22.32
N SER A 120 -14.81 -10.45 22.38
CA SER A 120 -14.96 -11.57 21.46
C SER A 120 -15.78 -11.15 20.22
N GLY A 121 -15.44 -11.70 19.05
CA GLY A 121 -16.16 -11.46 17.81
C GLY A 121 -15.89 -10.08 17.19
N ALA A 122 -14.78 -9.43 17.55
CA ALA A 122 -14.40 -8.16 16.95
C ALA A 122 -14.16 -8.28 15.43
N SER A 123 -13.56 -9.39 15.00
CA SER A 123 -13.36 -9.68 13.58
C SER A 123 -14.67 -9.74 12.80
N GLU A 124 -15.70 -10.40 13.34
CA GLU A 124 -17.03 -10.51 12.72
C GLU A 124 -17.73 -9.15 12.61
N VAL A 125 -17.70 -8.36 13.69
CA VAL A 125 -18.28 -7.01 13.73
C VAL A 125 -17.59 -6.10 12.70
N ILE A 126 -16.25 -6.12 12.63
CA ILE A 126 -15.51 -5.31 11.69
C ILE A 126 -15.77 -5.80 10.26
N ALA A 127 -15.71 -7.10 10.00
CA ALA A 127 -15.98 -7.67 8.68
C ALA A 127 -17.36 -7.30 8.15
N GLY A 128 -18.39 -7.30 9.01
CA GLY A 128 -19.77 -6.98 8.64
C GLY A 128 -19.99 -5.56 8.12
N LYS A 129 -19.04 -4.65 8.34
CA LYS A 129 -19.08 -3.25 7.88
C LYS A 129 -17.85 -2.84 7.06
N SER A 130 -17.11 -3.84 6.56
CA SER A 130 -15.88 -3.63 5.81
C SER A 130 -16.07 -3.81 4.32
N ASP A 131 -15.47 -2.91 3.56
CA ASP A 131 -15.32 -2.95 2.11
C ASP A 131 -13.84 -2.94 1.72
N VAL A 132 -13.56 -3.29 0.46
CA VAL A 132 -12.24 -3.09 -0.15
C VAL A 132 -12.36 -2.07 -1.27
N ALA A 133 -11.56 -1.03 -1.19
CA ALA A 133 -11.40 -0.05 -2.27
C ALA A 133 -9.91 0.25 -2.44
N TRP A 134 -9.38 -0.08 -3.60
CA TRP A 134 -7.98 0.21 -3.94
C TRP A 134 -7.70 1.71 -3.90
N PRO A 135 -6.50 2.13 -3.46
CA PRO A 135 -6.16 3.54 -3.40
C PRO A 135 -6.07 4.15 -4.80
N PRO A 136 -6.39 5.44 -4.94
CA PRO A 136 -6.21 6.13 -6.21
C PRO A 136 -4.73 6.23 -6.58
N VAL A 137 -4.40 5.80 -7.78
CA VAL A 137 -3.07 5.90 -8.36
C VAL A 137 -3.09 6.96 -9.46
N GLU A 138 -2.28 8.00 -9.29
CA GLU A 138 -2.11 9.07 -10.27
C GLU A 138 -1.10 8.67 -11.34
N ALA A 139 -1.44 7.66 -12.15
CA ALA A 139 -0.68 7.28 -13.32
C ALA A 139 -1.62 7.13 -14.50
N THR A 140 -1.26 7.78 -15.60
CA THR A 140 -1.88 7.47 -16.89
C THR A 140 -1.22 6.23 -17.45
N PRO A 141 -1.97 5.21 -17.89
CA PRO A 141 -1.37 4.06 -18.55
C PRO A 141 -0.43 4.48 -19.69
N GLY A 142 0.66 3.74 -19.84
CA GLY A 142 1.64 3.99 -20.91
C GLY A 142 0.98 4.09 -22.27
N SER A 143 1.56 4.87 -23.17
CA SER A 143 1.08 4.97 -24.54
C SER A 143 1.07 3.60 -25.23
N ARG A 144 0.33 3.48 -26.33
CA ARG A 144 0.32 2.25 -27.13
C ARG A 144 1.73 1.79 -27.49
N GLU A 145 2.61 2.72 -27.84
CA GLU A 145 4.01 2.41 -28.20
C GLU A 145 4.78 1.81 -27.02
N VAL A 146 4.54 2.30 -25.79
CA VAL A 146 5.14 1.75 -24.58
C VAL A 146 4.61 0.35 -24.28
N LEU A 147 3.32 0.13 -24.41
CA LEU A 147 2.69 -1.17 -24.14
C LEU A 147 3.04 -2.23 -25.19
N GLU A 148 3.18 -1.84 -26.46
CA GLU A 148 3.50 -2.74 -27.60
C GLU A 148 5.01 -2.91 -27.84
N ARG A 149 5.88 -2.23 -27.04
CA ARG A 149 7.33 -2.33 -27.24
C ARG A 149 7.85 -3.76 -27.06
N VAL A 150 8.88 -4.10 -27.81
CA VAL A 150 9.61 -5.37 -27.64
C VAL A 150 10.46 -5.31 -26.37
N LEU A 151 10.61 -6.43 -25.67
CA LEU A 151 11.53 -6.54 -24.54
C LEU A 151 12.97 -6.33 -25.01
N HIS A 152 13.77 -5.69 -24.16
CA HIS A 152 15.19 -5.52 -24.43
C HIS A 152 15.91 -6.88 -24.45
N ASN A 153 16.93 -7.02 -25.29
CA ASN A 153 17.76 -8.23 -25.32
C ASN A 153 18.45 -8.50 -23.97
N VAL A 154 18.85 -7.44 -23.28
CA VAL A 154 19.29 -7.46 -21.88
C VAL A 154 18.17 -6.82 -21.07
N PRO A 155 17.43 -7.57 -20.25
CA PRO A 155 16.26 -7.06 -19.57
C PRO A 155 16.61 -5.91 -18.62
N VAL A 156 15.77 -4.89 -18.64
CA VAL A 156 15.83 -3.75 -17.71
C VAL A 156 14.81 -4.00 -16.60
N ILE A 157 15.29 -4.09 -15.38
CA ILE A 157 14.49 -4.42 -14.19
C ILE A 157 14.46 -3.21 -13.27
N VAL A 158 13.26 -2.76 -12.90
CA VAL A 158 13.08 -1.71 -11.89
C VAL A 158 12.66 -2.32 -10.57
N TRP A 159 13.30 -1.86 -9.49
CA TRP A 159 12.94 -2.13 -8.09
C TRP A 159 12.52 -0.81 -7.43
N PRO A 160 11.18 -0.52 -7.37
CA PRO A 160 10.67 0.81 -7.04
C PRO A 160 10.25 0.90 -5.57
N HIS A 161 11.18 0.71 -4.63
CA HIS A 161 10.88 0.70 -3.21
C HIS A 161 11.74 1.70 -2.44
N ARG A 162 11.20 2.23 -1.32
CA ARG A 162 12.01 2.96 -0.33
C ARG A 162 13.13 2.06 0.15
N TRP A 163 14.29 2.64 0.43
CA TRP A 163 15.48 1.90 0.84
C TRP A 163 15.39 1.50 2.33
N GLU A 164 14.46 0.60 2.62
CA GLU A 164 14.14 0.11 3.97
C GLU A 164 14.24 -1.42 4.04
N HIS A 165 14.40 -1.93 5.28
CA HIS A 165 14.58 -3.36 5.52
C HIS A 165 13.37 -4.20 5.12
N ASP A 166 12.15 -3.66 5.32
CA ASP A 166 10.90 -4.34 5.00
C ASP A 166 10.62 -4.49 3.50
N LYS A 167 11.44 -3.88 2.66
CA LYS A 167 11.36 -4.02 1.19
C LYS A 167 12.24 -5.15 0.64
N GLY A 168 12.83 -5.96 1.52
CA GLY A 168 13.55 -7.18 1.18
C GLY A 168 14.83 -6.98 0.38
N PRO A 169 15.74 -6.05 0.79
CA PRO A 169 16.99 -5.82 0.07
C PRO A 169 17.91 -7.04 0.03
N SER A 170 17.80 -7.95 1.00
CA SER A 170 18.53 -9.22 0.98
C SER A 170 18.04 -10.14 -0.15
N GLU A 171 16.73 -10.25 -0.33
CA GLU A 171 16.12 -11.04 -1.41
C GLU A 171 16.42 -10.40 -2.78
N LEU A 172 16.46 -9.06 -2.88
CA LEU A 172 16.92 -8.35 -4.10
C LEU A 172 18.34 -8.78 -4.48
N LEU A 173 19.28 -8.73 -3.53
CA LEU A 173 20.68 -9.10 -3.76
C LEU A 173 20.82 -10.56 -4.19
N GLU A 174 20.14 -11.49 -3.51
CA GLU A 174 20.16 -12.91 -3.85
C GLU A 174 19.53 -13.18 -5.23
N THR A 175 18.42 -12.52 -5.54
CA THR A 175 17.74 -12.60 -6.84
C THR A 175 18.64 -12.12 -7.96
N ALA A 176 19.29 -10.97 -7.80
CA ALA A 176 20.20 -10.43 -8.80
C ALA A 176 21.44 -11.31 -9.00
N ARG A 177 22.03 -11.84 -7.92
CA ARG A 177 23.15 -12.80 -8.00
C ARG A 177 22.75 -14.08 -8.72
N SER A 178 21.54 -14.56 -8.48
CA SER A 178 21.01 -15.76 -9.13
C SER A 178 20.74 -15.53 -10.61
N LEU A 179 20.15 -14.39 -10.96
CA LEU A 179 19.91 -14.01 -12.35
C LEU A 179 21.21 -13.88 -13.14
N ARG A 180 22.23 -13.20 -12.59
CA ARG A 180 23.55 -12.98 -13.24
C ARG A 180 24.29 -14.28 -13.58
N LYS A 181 23.99 -15.41 -12.94
CA LYS A 181 24.55 -16.71 -13.29
C LYS A 181 24.01 -17.27 -14.62
N VAL A 182 22.86 -16.76 -15.07
CA VAL A 182 22.10 -17.29 -16.19
C VAL A 182 22.02 -16.29 -17.35
N MET A 183 21.86 -15.00 -17.03
CA MET A 183 21.74 -13.92 -18.01
C MET A 183 22.19 -12.58 -17.45
N ASP A 184 22.61 -11.67 -18.34
CA ASP A 184 22.85 -10.28 -18.01
C ASP A 184 21.52 -9.54 -17.80
N ALA A 185 21.52 -8.55 -16.93
CA ALA A 185 20.39 -7.66 -16.68
C ALA A 185 20.88 -6.24 -16.36
N ARG A 186 20.02 -5.25 -16.59
CA ARG A 186 20.24 -3.86 -16.15
C ARG A 186 19.24 -3.50 -15.05
N TRP A 187 19.68 -2.66 -14.13
CA TRP A 187 18.93 -2.37 -12.92
C TRP A 187 18.60 -0.89 -12.79
N ILE A 188 17.37 -0.62 -12.36
CA ILE A 188 16.90 0.70 -11.94
C ILE A 188 16.43 0.55 -10.49
N ILE A 189 17.15 1.15 -9.55
CA ILE A 189 16.88 1.07 -8.11
C ILE A 189 16.31 2.41 -7.67
N LEU A 190 14.99 2.51 -7.68
CA LEU A 190 14.27 3.72 -7.30
C LEU A 190 13.98 3.73 -5.81
N GLY A 191 13.80 4.92 -5.27
CA GLY A 191 13.32 5.14 -3.92
C GLY A 191 14.09 6.19 -3.16
N GLU A 192 13.47 6.66 -2.09
CA GLU A 192 14.07 7.61 -1.17
C GLU A 192 15.13 6.91 -0.31
N GLN A 193 16.28 7.54 -0.21
CA GLN A 193 17.36 7.12 0.65
C GLN A 193 17.18 7.79 2.02
N PHE A 194 16.99 6.98 3.06
CA PHE A 194 17.08 7.42 4.45
C PHE A 194 18.53 7.43 4.93
N ALA A 195 18.77 7.94 6.14
CA ALA A 195 20.12 8.11 6.68
C ALA A 195 20.94 6.81 6.71
N ASP A 196 20.27 5.68 6.95
CA ASP A 196 20.88 4.35 7.04
C ASP A 196 20.40 3.48 5.88
N ILE A 197 21.28 3.24 4.89
CA ILE A 197 21.02 2.28 3.82
C ILE A 197 21.16 0.86 4.39
N PRO A 198 20.19 -0.05 4.18
CA PRO A 198 20.35 -1.45 4.57
C PRO A 198 21.61 -2.06 3.94
N GLU A 199 22.43 -2.77 4.74
CA GLU A 199 23.69 -3.36 4.27
C GLU A 199 23.53 -4.18 2.98
N PRO A 200 22.53 -5.08 2.82
CA PRO A 200 22.36 -5.85 1.59
C PRO A 200 22.15 -4.95 0.36
N LEU A 201 21.47 -3.80 0.51
CA LEU A 201 21.29 -2.86 -0.59
C LEU A 201 22.59 -2.14 -0.92
N SER A 202 23.40 -1.76 0.08
CA SER A 202 24.73 -1.19 -0.14
C SER A 202 25.61 -2.17 -0.91
N VAL A 203 25.62 -3.44 -0.50
CA VAL A 203 26.35 -4.51 -1.21
C VAL A 203 25.85 -4.67 -2.65
N PHE A 204 24.52 -4.61 -2.87
CA PHE A 204 23.96 -4.66 -4.22
C PHE A 204 24.45 -3.50 -5.08
N LEU A 205 24.40 -2.27 -4.57
CA LEU A 205 24.81 -1.08 -5.31
C LEU A 205 26.31 -1.14 -5.71
N ASP A 206 27.16 -1.66 -4.84
CA ASP A 206 28.58 -1.83 -5.12
C ASP A 206 28.83 -2.97 -6.12
N GLU A 207 28.22 -4.13 -5.90
CA GLU A 207 28.46 -5.33 -6.70
C GLU A 207 27.92 -5.23 -8.14
N PHE A 208 26.81 -4.51 -8.32
CA PHE A 208 26.12 -4.34 -9.61
C PHE A 208 26.32 -2.95 -10.22
N GLN A 209 27.25 -2.14 -9.70
CA GLN A 209 27.47 -0.75 -10.14
C GLN A 209 27.54 -0.56 -11.67
N ALA A 210 28.21 -1.48 -12.38
CA ALA A 210 28.34 -1.42 -13.84
C ALA A 210 27.02 -1.71 -14.60
N ASP A 211 26.05 -2.33 -13.93
CA ASP A 211 24.78 -2.75 -14.50
C ASP A 211 23.62 -1.84 -14.08
N ILE A 212 23.86 -0.91 -13.15
CA ILE A 212 22.85 0.04 -12.67
C ILE A 212 22.73 1.21 -13.65
N LEU A 213 21.53 1.42 -14.17
CA LEU A 213 21.17 2.57 -15.02
C LEU A 213 20.79 3.80 -14.20
N HIS A 214 20.15 3.59 -13.06
CA HIS A 214 19.80 4.64 -12.11
C HIS A 214 19.66 4.06 -10.70
N ALA A 215 20.10 4.84 -9.69
CA ALA A 215 19.89 4.53 -8.29
C ALA A 215 19.53 5.80 -7.52
N GLY A 216 18.44 5.76 -6.74
CA GLY A 216 18.00 6.86 -5.87
C GLY A 216 16.63 7.42 -6.18
N HIS A 217 16.35 8.55 -5.55
CA HIS A 217 15.09 9.28 -5.68
C HIS A 217 15.03 10.11 -6.96
N ILE A 218 13.85 10.25 -7.54
CA ILE A 218 13.56 11.13 -8.68
C ILE A 218 12.51 12.14 -8.22
N GLU A 219 12.89 13.44 -8.21
CA GLU A 219 12.00 14.51 -7.75
C GLU A 219 10.83 14.77 -8.70
N SER A 220 11.10 14.76 -10.00
CA SER A 220 10.10 15.02 -11.03
C SER A 220 9.19 13.82 -11.25
N ARG A 221 7.90 13.99 -11.03
CA ARG A 221 6.89 12.95 -11.30
C ARG A 221 6.91 12.49 -12.76
N ALA A 222 7.11 13.40 -13.70
CA ALA A 222 7.18 13.06 -15.12
C ALA A 222 8.41 12.20 -15.44
N ASP A 223 9.57 12.55 -14.90
CA ASP A 223 10.82 11.78 -15.09
C ASP A 223 10.71 10.40 -14.41
N TYR A 224 10.09 10.34 -13.24
CA TYR A 224 9.81 9.07 -12.55
C TYR A 224 8.96 8.14 -13.41
N LEU A 225 7.85 8.61 -13.96
CA LEU A 225 7.00 7.81 -14.86
C LEU A 225 7.73 7.42 -16.15
N GLN A 226 8.56 8.32 -16.69
CA GLN A 226 9.35 8.03 -17.90
C GLN A 226 10.40 6.94 -17.63
N ILE A 227 11.07 6.94 -16.48
CA ILE A 227 12.03 5.91 -16.14
C ILE A 227 11.33 4.56 -15.90
N LEU A 228 10.15 4.54 -15.29
CA LEU A 228 9.34 3.32 -15.21
C LEU A 228 8.99 2.79 -16.61
N ALA A 229 8.57 3.67 -17.53
CA ALA A 229 8.24 3.29 -18.89
C ALA A 229 9.43 2.74 -19.69
N SER A 230 10.67 2.97 -19.27
CA SER A 230 11.87 2.43 -19.91
C SER A 230 12.25 1.01 -19.43
N ALA A 231 11.69 0.54 -18.30
CA ALA A 231 11.99 -0.77 -17.75
C ALA A 231 11.09 -1.87 -18.32
N ASP A 232 11.61 -3.08 -18.50
CA ASP A 232 10.84 -4.24 -18.97
C ASP A 232 10.05 -4.89 -17.86
N TRP A 233 10.64 -4.94 -16.66
CA TRP A 233 10.14 -5.69 -15.52
C TRP A 233 10.08 -4.81 -14.28
N VAL A 234 9.04 -5.00 -13.48
CA VAL A 234 9.01 -4.52 -12.11
C VAL A 234 9.19 -5.69 -11.16
N LEU A 235 10.26 -5.63 -10.36
CA LEU A 235 10.57 -6.60 -9.33
C LEU A 235 10.13 -6.06 -7.97
N SER A 236 9.45 -6.89 -7.20
CA SER A 236 9.32 -6.67 -5.76
C SER A 236 9.85 -7.85 -4.97
N THR A 237 10.59 -7.52 -3.92
CA THR A 237 11.12 -8.47 -2.94
C THR A 237 10.60 -8.16 -1.53
N ALA A 238 9.58 -7.29 -1.42
CA ALA A 238 9.09 -6.79 -0.15
C ALA A 238 8.64 -7.92 0.79
N ASP A 239 9.07 -7.83 2.05
CA ASP A 239 8.60 -8.65 3.15
C ASP A 239 7.29 -8.10 3.72
N HIS A 240 7.01 -6.81 3.42
CA HIS A 240 5.82 -6.13 3.88
C HIS A 240 5.30 -5.12 2.85
N GLU A 241 4.04 -5.28 2.44
CA GLU A 241 3.33 -4.39 1.54
C GLU A 241 1.81 -4.57 1.68
N PHE A 242 1.08 -3.47 1.83
CA PHE A 242 -0.38 -3.53 1.93
C PHE A 242 -1.09 -3.34 0.61
N PHE A 243 -0.48 -2.66 -0.35
CA PHE A 243 -1.01 -2.50 -1.70
C PHE A 243 0.10 -2.53 -2.75
N GLY A 244 1.10 -1.64 -2.66
CA GLY A 244 2.21 -1.58 -3.63
C GLY A 244 1.98 -0.55 -4.74
N VAL A 245 1.68 0.69 -4.37
CA VAL A 245 1.41 1.78 -5.33
C VAL A 245 2.51 1.90 -6.39
N ALA A 246 3.78 1.88 -5.99
CA ALA A 246 4.91 2.02 -6.93
C ALA A 246 5.01 0.84 -7.92
N VAL A 247 4.65 -0.37 -7.48
CA VAL A 247 4.58 -1.56 -8.36
C VAL A 247 3.43 -1.40 -9.36
N VAL A 248 2.26 -0.94 -8.89
CA VAL A 248 1.11 -0.65 -9.76
C VAL A 248 1.46 0.42 -10.79
N GLU A 249 2.13 1.50 -10.39
CA GLU A 249 2.60 2.54 -11.30
C GLU A 249 3.52 1.97 -12.39
N ALA A 250 4.48 1.13 -12.01
CA ALA A 250 5.37 0.50 -12.96
C ALA A 250 4.62 -0.41 -13.95
N MET A 251 3.65 -1.19 -13.48
CA MET A 251 2.81 -2.03 -14.35
C MET A 251 1.95 -1.18 -15.29
N LEU A 252 1.35 -0.10 -14.81
CA LEU A 252 0.60 0.86 -15.66
C LEU A 252 1.50 1.51 -16.72
N MET A 253 2.79 1.72 -16.40
CA MET A 253 3.78 2.23 -17.34
C MET A 253 4.37 1.15 -18.25
N GLY A 254 3.85 -0.08 -18.24
CA GLY A 254 4.19 -1.16 -19.15
C GLY A 254 5.31 -2.08 -18.69
N CYS A 255 5.69 -2.07 -17.42
CA CYS A 255 6.53 -3.12 -16.87
C CYS A 255 5.74 -4.43 -16.73
N LEU A 256 6.36 -5.56 -17.07
CA LEU A 256 5.85 -6.88 -16.73
C LEU A 256 6.09 -7.15 -15.22
N PRO A 257 5.15 -7.76 -14.52
CA PRO A 257 5.31 -8.04 -13.10
C PRO A 257 6.25 -9.25 -12.88
N TRP A 258 7.25 -9.05 -12.03
CA TRP A 258 8.04 -10.11 -11.41
C TRP A 258 7.84 -10.01 -9.90
N LEU A 259 6.72 -10.53 -9.44
CA LEU A 259 6.21 -10.32 -8.09
C LEU A 259 6.10 -11.65 -7.34
N PRO A 260 6.33 -11.65 -6.01
CA PRO A 260 6.15 -12.86 -5.21
C PRO A 260 4.66 -13.17 -5.01
N GLU A 261 4.34 -14.45 -4.83
CA GLU A 261 2.97 -14.91 -4.51
C GLU A 261 2.63 -14.73 -3.03
N ARG A 262 2.84 -13.50 -2.51
CA ARG A 262 2.55 -13.13 -1.13
C ARG A 262 2.05 -11.71 -1.02
N LEU A 263 1.55 -11.33 0.16
CA LEU A 263 1.05 -9.99 0.48
C LEU A 263 -0.11 -9.61 -0.45
N SER A 264 -0.20 -8.34 -0.84
CA SER A 264 -1.21 -7.83 -1.78
C SER A 264 -0.94 -8.20 -3.25
N TYR A 265 0.27 -8.66 -3.60
CA TYR A 265 0.66 -8.84 -5.01
C TYR A 265 -0.22 -9.81 -5.79
N PRO A 266 -0.70 -10.97 -5.25
CA PRO A 266 -1.58 -11.87 -5.99
C PRO A 266 -2.90 -11.24 -6.46
N GLU A 267 -3.39 -10.21 -5.77
CA GLU A 267 -4.61 -9.49 -6.17
C GLU A 267 -4.36 -8.40 -7.21
N LEU A 268 -3.11 -7.95 -7.38
CA LEU A 268 -2.73 -6.89 -8.31
C LEU A 268 -2.46 -7.37 -9.74
N VAL A 269 -2.37 -8.68 -9.96
CA VAL A 269 -2.01 -9.25 -11.26
C VAL A 269 -3.11 -10.16 -11.80
N PRO A 270 -3.44 -10.09 -13.11
CA PRO A 270 -4.30 -11.08 -13.75
C PRO A 270 -3.60 -12.45 -13.80
N ASP A 271 -4.37 -13.52 -14.00
CA ASP A 271 -3.83 -14.89 -14.06
C ASP A 271 -2.74 -15.06 -15.11
N SER A 272 -2.87 -14.36 -16.26
CA SER A 272 -1.87 -14.37 -17.34
C SER A 272 -0.52 -13.76 -16.98
N ALA A 273 -0.45 -13.03 -15.85
CA ALA A 273 0.76 -12.34 -15.40
C ALA A 273 1.35 -12.94 -14.11
N LYS A 274 0.77 -14.02 -13.59
CA LYS A 274 1.29 -14.71 -12.40
C LYS A 274 2.53 -15.53 -12.72
N GLY A 275 3.50 -15.53 -11.81
CA GLY A 275 4.72 -16.36 -11.93
C GLY A 275 5.67 -15.94 -13.04
N LEU A 276 5.48 -14.79 -13.68
CA LEU A 276 6.38 -14.28 -14.71
C LEU A 276 7.72 -13.83 -14.12
N SER A 277 8.76 -13.95 -14.93
CA SER A 277 10.11 -13.45 -14.61
C SER A 277 10.91 -13.27 -15.91
N PRO A 278 12.07 -12.59 -15.87
CA PRO A 278 12.99 -12.54 -17.01
C PRO A 278 13.44 -13.92 -17.51
N LEU A 279 13.44 -14.96 -16.65
CA LEU A 279 13.79 -16.34 -16.99
C LEU A 279 12.63 -17.13 -17.60
N ALA A 280 11.41 -16.65 -17.41
CA ALA A 280 10.17 -17.24 -17.95
C ALA A 280 9.28 -16.11 -18.48
N PRO A 281 9.69 -15.41 -19.55
CA PRO A 281 8.91 -14.34 -20.15
C PRO A 281 7.67 -14.89 -20.85
N PRO A 282 6.60 -14.11 -20.96
CA PRO A 282 5.41 -14.53 -21.71
C PRO A 282 5.68 -14.53 -23.21
N ASP A 283 4.97 -15.40 -23.95
CA ASP A 283 5.01 -15.43 -25.41
C ASP A 283 4.48 -14.15 -26.06
N ASP A 284 3.51 -13.50 -25.41
CA ASP A 284 2.92 -12.21 -25.81
C ASP A 284 3.06 -11.17 -24.70
N PRO A 285 4.22 -10.49 -24.60
CA PRO A 285 4.41 -9.42 -23.59
C PRO A 285 3.42 -8.27 -23.71
N SER A 286 3.01 -7.93 -24.95
CA SER A 286 2.08 -6.82 -25.20
C SER A 286 0.67 -7.14 -24.71
N GLY A 287 0.20 -8.36 -24.96
CA GLY A 287 -1.09 -8.83 -24.44
C GLY A 287 -1.13 -8.88 -22.92
N VAL A 288 -0.03 -9.33 -22.29
CA VAL A 288 0.06 -9.35 -20.82
C VAL A 288 0.06 -7.92 -20.24
N ARG A 289 0.80 -6.98 -20.85
CA ARG A 289 0.76 -5.57 -20.40
C ARG A 289 -0.63 -4.97 -20.52
N ALA A 290 -1.31 -5.21 -21.63
CA ALA A 290 -2.69 -4.75 -21.82
C ALA A 290 -3.63 -5.36 -20.78
N ALA A 291 -3.52 -6.65 -20.49
CA ALA A 291 -4.29 -7.31 -19.44
C ALA A 291 -4.00 -6.74 -18.04
N CYS A 292 -2.74 -6.41 -17.71
CA CYS A 292 -2.39 -5.74 -16.47
C CYS A 292 -3.01 -4.35 -16.36
N VAL A 293 -2.97 -3.54 -17.42
CA VAL A 293 -3.58 -2.20 -17.44
C VAL A 293 -5.10 -2.29 -17.23
N GLU A 294 -5.77 -3.22 -17.90
CA GLU A 294 -7.21 -3.44 -17.71
C GLU A 294 -7.53 -3.90 -16.29
N TRP A 295 -6.79 -4.88 -15.78
CA TRP A 295 -6.93 -5.39 -14.42
C TRP A 295 -6.77 -4.31 -13.35
N LEU A 296 -5.78 -3.43 -13.50
CA LEU A 296 -5.49 -2.34 -12.59
C LEU A 296 -6.39 -1.11 -12.80
N SER A 297 -7.29 -1.14 -13.77
CA SER A 297 -8.16 0.01 -14.06
C SER A 297 -9.01 0.51 -12.87
N PRO A 298 -9.40 -0.32 -11.87
CA PRO A 298 -10.09 0.17 -10.68
C PRO A 298 -9.26 1.11 -9.79
N CYS A 299 -7.92 1.03 -9.81
CA CYS A 299 -7.06 1.93 -9.04
C CYS A 299 -6.74 3.24 -9.74
N LEU A 300 -7.10 3.40 -11.02
CA LEU A 300 -6.94 4.69 -11.70
C LEU A 300 -7.73 5.77 -10.96
N ALA A 301 -7.10 6.92 -10.73
CA ALA A 301 -7.59 7.95 -9.81
C ALA A 301 -9.09 8.25 -9.95
N GLY A 302 -9.60 8.46 -11.16
CA GLY A 302 -11.03 8.75 -11.38
C GLY A 302 -11.96 7.61 -10.94
N ARG A 303 -11.57 6.34 -11.13
CA ARG A 303 -12.39 5.18 -10.73
C ARG A 303 -12.28 4.87 -9.24
N ALA A 304 -11.07 4.93 -8.71
CA ALA A 304 -10.82 4.68 -7.30
C ALA A 304 -11.51 5.74 -6.41
N VAL A 305 -11.40 7.02 -6.79
CA VAL A 305 -12.10 8.12 -6.11
C VAL A 305 -13.61 7.91 -6.17
N ALA A 306 -14.19 7.61 -7.35
CA ALA A 306 -15.63 7.34 -7.48
C ALA A 306 -16.10 6.17 -6.59
N ARG A 307 -15.25 5.12 -6.43
CA ARG A 307 -15.58 4.00 -5.52
C ARG A 307 -15.58 4.44 -4.05
N ILE A 308 -14.60 5.26 -3.64
CA ILE A 308 -14.55 5.80 -2.28
C ILE A 308 -15.73 6.75 -2.04
N GLU A 309 -16.03 7.65 -2.98
CA GLU A 309 -17.19 8.55 -2.91
C GLU A 309 -18.51 7.79 -2.78
N GLN A 310 -18.65 6.65 -3.46
CA GLN A 310 -19.83 5.79 -3.31
C GLN A 310 -19.96 5.28 -1.87
N VAL A 311 -18.87 4.79 -1.26
CA VAL A 311 -18.90 4.33 0.14
C VAL A 311 -19.24 5.46 1.11
N LEU A 312 -18.72 6.66 0.87
CA LEU A 312 -19.04 7.84 1.68
C LEU A 312 -20.52 8.21 1.56
N SER A 313 -21.05 8.19 0.34
CA SER A 313 -22.46 8.49 0.07
C SER A 313 -23.41 7.45 0.72
N ASP A 314 -23.06 6.17 0.61
CA ASP A 314 -23.85 5.09 1.23
C ASP A 314 -23.88 5.24 2.76
N ALA A 315 -22.74 5.57 3.38
CA ALA A 315 -22.65 5.82 4.82
C ALA A 315 -23.52 7.02 5.25
N ALA A 316 -23.54 8.10 4.48
CA ALA A 316 -24.35 9.27 4.75
C ALA A 316 -25.86 8.98 4.69
N VAL A 317 -26.31 8.11 3.77
CA VAL A 317 -27.73 7.77 3.58
C VAL A 317 -28.24 6.80 4.65
N GLU A 318 -27.44 5.81 5.05
CA GLU A 318 -27.84 4.79 6.05
C GLU A 318 -28.06 5.37 7.46
N SER A 319 -27.54 6.56 7.72
CA SER A 319 -27.64 7.24 9.02
C SER A 319 -28.81 8.20 9.13
N THR A 320 -29.58 8.41 8.05
CA THR A 320 -30.81 9.22 8.00
C THR A 320 -32.03 8.33 8.12
#